data_f065487532ce3fdd8b8517c48c0a766f
#
_entry.id   f065487532ce3fdd8b8517c48c0a766f
#
_cell.length_a   1.000
_cell.length_b   1.000
_cell.length_c   1.000
_cell.angle_alpha   90.00
_cell.angle_beta   90.00
_cell.angle_gamma   90.00
#
_symmetry.space_group_name_H-M   'P 1'
#
loop_
_entity.id
_entity.type
_entity.pdbx_description
1 polymer ?
#
loop_
_entity_poly.entity_id
_entity_poly.type
_entity_poly.pdbx_seq_one_letter_code
_entity_poly.pdbx_strand_id
1 'polypeptide(L)'
;MRLAFKTSRTPWVAVVQAILTLVGSGFGAIIVGLPGPGGDAPLALLIALLATLLIAPGIVHTWPKDRTVPARSAGIVTLLIVLAQLAPSLLIAVVFGVSGGPAGLSYVGILLWLLAIQFAAGVMVSSTYQGVAPAVYILLCTLFGRIDSVVQPWAWPLADINPALSLLLGGTAFVLASTLLAAVGLHRSTST
;
A
#
# COMPACT_ATOMS: atom_id res chain seq x y z
N MET A 1 24.08 -0.46 3.59
CA MET A 1 22.93 0.42 3.33
C MET A 1 23.00 1.14 1.97
N ARG A 2 24.08 1.85 1.60
CA ARG A 2 24.17 2.56 0.30
C ARG A 2 23.92 1.68 -0.93
N LEU A 3 24.41 0.44 -0.96
CA LEU A 3 24.22 -0.51 -2.06
C LEU A 3 22.76 -0.97 -2.18
N ALA A 4 22.09 -1.28 -1.07
CA ALA A 4 20.67 -1.69 -1.06
C ALA A 4 19.77 -0.57 -1.60
N PHE A 5 20.04 0.69 -1.25
CA PHE A 5 19.32 1.86 -1.76
C PHE A 5 19.53 2.04 -3.28
N LYS A 6 20.72 1.77 -3.79
CA LYS A 6 21.05 1.93 -5.21
C LYS A 6 20.46 0.80 -6.06
N THR A 7 20.42 -0.42 -5.53
CA THR A 7 19.85 -1.60 -6.22
C THR A 7 18.31 -1.63 -6.18
N SER A 8 17.67 -1.00 -5.19
CA SER A 8 16.22 -1.00 -5.02
C SER A 8 15.46 0.01 -5.91
N ARG A 9 16.16 0.76 -6.78
CA ARG A 9 15.55 1.84 -7.60
C ARG A 9 14.72 2.83 -6.77
N THR A 10 14.97 2.92 -5.46
CA THR A 10 14.21 3.73 -4.50
C THR A 10 13.95 5.16 -4.96
N PRO A 11 14.96 5.94 -5.46
CA PRO A 11 14.71 7.31 -5.86
C PRO A 11 13.73 7.42 -7.03
N TRP A 12 13.81 6.51 -7.99
CA TRP A 12 12.88 6.49 -9.13
C TRP A 12 11.46 6.13 -8.69
N VAL A 13 11.31 5.11 -7.86
CA VAL A 13 10.00 4.72 -7.30
C VAL A 13 9.42 5.86 -6.47
N ALA A 14 10.22 6.56 -5.68
CA ALA A 14 9.75 7.71 -4.89
C ALA A 14 9.23 8.86 -5.78
N VAL A 15 9.90 9.17 -6.89
CA VAL A 15 9.42 10.18 -7.86
C VAL A 15 8.10 9.76 -8.50
N VAL A 16 8.00 8.51 -8.96
CA VAL A 16 6.76 7.99 -9.55
C VAL A 16 5.63 7.98 -8.51
N GLN A 17 5.93 7.60 -7.26
CA GLN A 17 4.98 7.67 -6.15
C GLN A 17 4.47 9.09 -5.90
N ALA A 18 5.35 10.10 -5.94
CA ALA A 18 4.96 11.49 -5.82
C ALA A 18 3.98 11.92 -6.93
N ILE A 19 4.28 11.55 -8.17
CA ILE A 19 3.41 11.85 -9.32
C ILE A 19 2.05 11.15 -9.17
N LEU A 20 2.05 9.86 -8.83
CA LEU A 20 0.79 9.11 -8.64
C LEU A 20 -0.04 9.69 -7.49
N THR A 21 0.62 10.17 -6.42
CA THR A 21 -0.09 10.83 -5.30
C THR A 21 -0.70 12.15 -5.71
N LEU A 22 0.02 12.97 -6.48
CA LEU A 22 -0.53 14.22 -7.02
C LEU A 22 -1.74 13.97 -7.92
N VAL A 23 -1.63 12.99 -8.82
CA VAL A 23 -2.75 12.62 -9.72
C VAL A 23 -3.91 12.02 -8.91
N GLY A 24 -3.62 11.11 -7.98
CA GLY A 24 -4.63 10.49 -7.11
C GLY A 24 -5.34 11.49 -6.20
N SER A 25 -4.62 12.50 -5.71
CA SER A 25 -5.21 13.57 -4.88
C SER A 25 -6.01 14.58 -5.71
N GLY A 26 -5.59 14.87 -6.94
CA GLY A 26 -6.27 15.85 -7.81
C GLY A 26 -7.49 15.27 -8.55
N PHE A 27 -7.38 14.04 -9.01
CA PHE A 27 -8.39 13.41 -9.87
C PHE A 27 -9.06 12.19 -9.23
N GLY A 28 -8.72 11.87 -7.99
CA GLY A 28 -9.14 10.64 -7.32
C GLY A 28 -10.65 10.51 -7.11
N ALA A 29 -11.39 11.62 -7.08
CA ALA A 29 -12.84 11.63 -6.96
C ALA A 29 -13.57 11.22 -8.24
N ILE A 30 -12.86 11.13 -9.39
CA ILE A 30 -13.47 10.69 -10.65
C ILE A 30 -13.89 9.21 -10.48
N ILE A 31 -15.15 8.95 -10.78
CA ILE A 31 -15.71 7.61 -10.74
C ILE A 31 -15.44 6.92 -12.09
N VAL A 32 -14.87 5.74 -12.02
CA VAL A 32 -14.60 4.89 -13.20
C VAL A 32 -15.52 3.68 -13.13
N GLY A 33 -16.33 3.48 -14.17
CA GLY A 33 -17.16 2.28 -14.31
C GLY A 33 -16.29 1.05 -14.54
N LEU A 34 -16.34 0.10 -13.63
CA LEU A 34 -15.69 -1.21 -13.75
C LEU A 34 -16.74 -2.29 -14.03
N PRO A 35 -16.38 -3.36 -14.75
CA PRO A 35 -17.32 -4.46 -14.98
C PRO A 35 -17.63 -5.17 -13.65
N GLY A 36 -18.92 -5.21 -13.28
CA GLY A 36 -19.40 -5.92 -12.09
C GLY A 36 -20.58 -5.24 -11.41
N PRO A 37 -21.28 -5.92 -10.49
CA PRO A 37 -22.43 -5.36 -9.75
C PRO A 37 -22.07 -4.19 -8.83
N GLY A 38 -20.79 -4.12 -8.41
CA GLY A 38 -20.25 -3.01 -7.64
C GLY A 38 -19.57 -1.93 -8.48
N GLY A 39 -19.76 -1.94 -9.75
CA GLY A 39 -19.15 -1.32 -10.93
C GLY A 39 -18.52 0.06 -10.87
N ASP A 40 -18.78 0.86 -9.85
CA ASP A 40 -18.23 2.21 -9.74
C ASP A 40 -17.11 2.24 -8.70
N ALA A 41 -15.90 2.55 -9.15
CA ALA A 41 -14.75 2.69 -8.27
C ALA A 41 -14.13 4.10 -8.41
N PRO A 42 -13.68 4.72 -7.31
CA PRO A 42 -12.95 5.97 -7.41
C PRO A 42 -11.61 5.75 -8.10
N LEU A 43 -11.22 6.64 -8.99
CA LEU A 43 -9.93 6.57 -9.69
C LEU A 43 -8.75 6.51 -8.72
N ALA A 44 -8.89 7.12 -7.54
CA ALA A 44 -7.91 7.04 -6.46
C ALA A 44 -7.54 5.59 -6.10
N LEU A 45 -8.50 4.66 -6.11
CA LEU A 45 -8.28 3.25 -5.80
C LEU A 45 -7.38 2.57 -6.85
N LEU A 46 -7.61 2.84 -8.14
CA LEU A 46 -6.81 2.29 -9.23
C LEU A 46 -5.39 2.86 -9.24
N ILE A 47 -5.25 4.17 -8.97
CA ILE A 47 -3.94 4.82 -8.86
C ILE A 47 -3.19 4.29 -7.64
N ALA A 48 -3.86 4.10 -6.50
CA ALA A 48 -3.26 3.51 -5.31
C ALA A 48 -2.82 2.05 -5.54
N LEU A 49 -3.57 1.28 -6.33
CA LEU A 49 -3.16 -0.06 -6.75
C LEU A 49 -1.85 -0.02 -7.57
N LEU A 50 -1.79 0.84 -8.59
CA LEU A 50 -0.57 1.01 -9.39
C LEU A 50 0.62 1.42 -8.52
N ALA A 51 0.41 2.36 -7.60
CA ALA A 51 1.41 2.80 -6.64
C ALA A 51 1.91 1.64 -5.76
N THR A 52 0.99 0.80 -5.27
CA THR A 52 1.31 -0.38 -4.45
C THR A 52 2.11 -1.41 -5.25
N LEU A 53 1.73 -1.68 -6.49
CA LEU A 53 2.44 -2.62 -7.37
C LEU A 53 3.86 -2.18 -7.71
N LEU A 54 4.13 -0.87 -7.77
CA LEU A 54 5.49 -0.34 -7.96
C LEU A 54 6.41 -0.61 -6.75
N ILE A 55 5.86 -0.66 -5.55
CA ILE A 55 6.61 -0.96 -4.32
C ILE A 55 6.92 -2.46 -4.21
N ALA A 56 6.07 -3.34 -4.74
CA ALA A 56 6.22 -4.79 -4.66
C ALA A 56 7.60 -5.32 -5.12
N PRO A 57 8.16 -4.91 -6.27
CA PRO A 57 9.48 -5.37 -6.71
C PRO A 57 10.60 -5.00 -5.74
N GLY A 58 10.50 -3.83 -5.09
CA GLY A 58 11.45 -3.39 -4.08
C GLY A 58 11.47 -4.32 -2.86
N ILE A 59 10.31 -4.81 -2.44
CA ILE A 59 10.18 -5.71 -1.30
C ILE A 59 10.75 -7.10 -1.63
N VAL A 60 10.43 -7.64 -2.81
CA VAL A 60 10.92 -8.97 -3.24
C VAL A 60 12.45 -9.00 -3.35
N HIS A 61 13.06 -7.93 -3.87
CA HIS A 61 14.51 -7.86 -4.03
C HIS A 61 15.28 -7.68 -2.72
N THR A 62 14.64 -7.14 -1.69
CA THR A 62 15.28 -6.95 -0.37
C THR A 62 15.20 -8.18 0.52
N TRP A 63 14.38 -9.16 0.17
CA TRP A 63 14.34 -10.43 0.89
C TRP A 63 15.59 -11.23 0.55
N PRO A 64 16.44 -11.57 1.55
CA PRO A 64 17.68 -12.26 1.29
C PRO A 64 17.40 -13.65 0.73
N LYS A 65 17.79 -13.85 -0.52
CA LYS A 65 17.86 -15.18 -1.13
C LYS A 65 19.09 -15.94 -0.62
N ASP A 66 20.12 -15.21 -0.19
CA ASP A 66 21.34 -15.76 0.38
C ASP A 66 21.38 -15.53 1.89
N ARG A 67 21.70 -16.58 2.63
CA ARG A 67 21.78 -16.65 4.09
C ARG A 67 22.89 -15.78 4.73
N THR A 68 23.55 -14.92 3.96
CA THR A 68 24.69 -14.11 4.41
C THR A 68 24.31 -12.84 5.17
N VAL A 69 23.03 -12.42 5.10
CA VAL A 69 22.54 -11.25 5.84
C VAL A 69 21.72 -11.73 7.02
N PRO A 70 22.01 -11.29 8.26
CA PRO A 70 21.24 -11.70 9.43
C PRO A 70 19.78 -11.31 9.21
N ALA A 71 18.87 -12.30 9.36
CA ALA A 71 17.43 -12.16 9.11
C ALA A 71 16.80 -10.97 9.88
N ARG A 72 17.38 -10.61 11.02
CA ARG A 72 17.00 -9.47 11.86
C ARG A 72 17.07 -8.12 11.15
N SER A 73 18.03 -7.93 10.23
CA SER A 73 18.21 -6.67 9.52
C SER A 73 17.33 -6.57 8.26
N ALA A 74 16.92 -7.70 7.70
CA ALA A 74 16.18 -7.72 6.43
C ALA A 74 14.80 -7.07 6.54
N GLY A 75 14.03 -7.39 7.59
CA GLY A 75 12.70 -6.78 7.82
C GLY A 75 12.78 -5.27 8.05
N ILE A 76 13.73 -4.83 8.86
CA ILE A 76 13.95 -3.40 9.14
C ILE A 76 14.41 -2.66 7.89
N VAL A 77 15.33 -3.23 7.11
CA VAL A 77 15.81 -2.64 5.86
C VAL A 77 14.67 -2.52 4.86
N THR A 78 13.85 -3.56 4.72
CA THR A 78 12.65 -3.54 3.87
C THR A 78 11.71 -2.42 4.28
N LEU A 79 11.40 -2.32 5.57
CA LEU A 79 10.52 -1.28 6.09
C LEU A 79 11.08 0.12 5.83
N LEU A 80 12.36 0.35 6.06
CA LEU A 80 13.02 1.63 5.80
C LEU A 80 12.97 2.00 4.30
N ILE A 81 13.16 1.03 3.40
CA ILE A 81 13.05 1.25 1.95
C ILE A 81 11.62 1.65 1.58
N VAL A 82 10.63 0.92 2.09
CA VAL A 82 9.22 1.23 1.83
C VAL A 82 8.84 2.60 2.39
N LEU A 83 9.24 2.94 3.60
CA LEU A 83 9.00 4.25 4.19
C LEU A 83 9.67 5.38 3.38
N ALA A 84 10.89 5.15 2.88
CA ALA A 84 11.57 6.11 2.02
C ALA A 84 10.85 6.31 0.67
N GLN A 85 10.25 5.25 0.13
CA GLN A 85 9.43 5.32 -1.09
C GLN A 85 8.08 6.00 -0.85
N LEU A 86 7.48 5.84 0.35
CA LEU A 86 6.23 6.47 0.74
C LEU A 86 6.38 7.91 1.22
N ALA A 87 7.58 8.33 1.65
CA ALA A 87 7.81 9.65 2.22
C ALA A 87 7.26 10.79 1.33
N PRO A 88 7.46 10.82 0.00
CA PRO A 88 6.90 11.84 -0.85
C PRO A 88 5.37 11.85 -0.85
N SER A 89 4.75 10.67 -0.86
CA SER A 89 3.29 10.54 -0.82
C SER A 89 2.70 11.07 0.47
N LEU A 90 3.33 10.75 1.60
CA LEU A 90 2.92 11.25 2.92
C LEU A 90 3.08 12.78 3.00
N LEU A 91 4.19 13.31 2.50
CA LEU A 91 4.43 14.76 2.48
C LEU A 91 3.38 15.49 1.65
N ILE A 92 3.10 15.02 0.45
CA ILE A 92 2.08 15.57 -0.44
C ILE A 92 0.70 15.52 0.22
N ALA A 93 0.33 14.41 0.85
CA ALA A 93 -0.94 14.27 1.54
C ALA A 93 -1.09 15.26 2.72
N VAL A 94 -0.02 15.47 3.49
CA VAL A 94 0.00 16.48 4.57
C VAL A 94 -0.20 17.88 4.00
N VAL A 95 0.52 18.24 2.94
CA VAL A 95 0.38 19.55 2.28
C VAL A 95 -1.05 19.75 1.77
N PHE A 96 -1.62 18.78 1.07
CA PHE A 96 -3.01 18.84 0.60
C PHE A 96 -4.01 18.88 1.76
N GLY A 97 -3.79 18.09 2.82
CA GLY A 97 -4.64 18.11 4.00
C GLY A 97 -4.69 19.46 4.71
N VAL A 98 -3.53 20.11 4.83
CA VAL A 98 -3.41 21.47 5.43
C VAL A 98 -4.03 22.54 4.53
N SER A 99 -3.96 22.39 3.20
CA SER A 99 -4.56 23.33 2.24
C SER A 99 -6.08 23.15 2.07
N GLY A 100 -6.72 22.26 2.84
CA GLY A 100 -8.16 22.04 2.81
C GLY A 100 -8.64 21.04 1.74
N GLY A 101 -7.73 20.33 1.09
CA GLY A 101 -8.04 19.27 0.13
C GLY A 101 -8.14 17.89 0.78
N PRO A 102 -9.34 17.38 1.13
CA PRO A 102 -9.49 16.10 1.83
C PRO A 102 -9.05 14.89 0.99
N ALA A 103 -9.03 15.01 -0.33
CA ALA A 103 -8.75 13.92 -1.26
C ALA A 103 -7.36 13.30 -1.09
N GLY A 104 -6.35 14.09 -0.70
CA GLY A 104 -5.00 13.60 -0.46
C GLY A 104 -4.92 12.62 0.71
N LEU A 105 -5.64 12.91 1.80
CA LEU A 105 -5.69 12.04 2.98
C LEU A 105 -6.42 10.73 2.67
N SER A 106 -7.52 10.78 1.92
CA SER A 106 -8.26 9.58 1.49
C SER A 106 -7.39 8.69 0.60
N TYR A 107 -6.68 9.28 -0.37
CA TYR A 107 -5.77 8.55 -1.25
C TYR A 107 -4.68 7.82 -0.45
N VAL A 108 -4.02 8.51 0.48
CA VAL A 108 -2.96 7.90 1.30
C VAL A 108 -3.53 6.82 2.22
N GLY A 109 -4.72 7.01 2.78
CA GLY A 109 -5.40 5.97 3.56
C GLY A 109 -5.60 4.69 2.75
N ILE A 110 -6.11 4.80 1.52
CA ILE A 110 -6.28 3.67 0.59
C ILE A 110 -4.94 3.02 0.23
N LEU A 111 -3.92 3.82 -0.06
CA LEU A 111 -2.58 3.33 -0.38
C LEU A 111 -1.98 2.52 0.78
N LEU A 112 -2.07 3.02 2.00
CA LEU A 112 -1.57 2.31 3.20
C LEU A 112 -2.35 1.02 3.46
N TRP A 113 -3.65 1.01 3.21
CA TRP A 113 -4.48 -0.20 3.31
C TRP A 113 -4.04 -1.28 2.32
N LEU A 114 -3.83 -0.93 1.05
CA LEU A 114 -3.38 -1.87 0.03
C LEU A 114 -1.96 -2.40 0.32
N LEU A 115 -1.08 -1.55 0.85
CA LEU A 115 0.25 -1.98 1.31
C LEU A 115 0.16 -2.91 2.53
N ALA A 116 -0.77 -2.69 3.44
CA ALA A 116 -1.02 -3.60 4.56
C ALA A 116 -1.43 -4.99 4.06
N ILE A 117 -2.35 -5.07 3.08
CA ILE A 117 -2.76 -6.33 2.44
C ILE A 117 -1.55 -7.00 1.77
N GLN A 118 -0.72 -6.22 1.06
CA GLN A 118 0.49 -6.72 0.42
C GLN A 118 1.48 -7.32 1.42
N PHE A 119 1.73 -6.65 2.54
CA PHE A 119 2.62 -7.13 3.59
C PHE A 119 2.06 -8.38 4.26
N ALA A 120 0.78 -8.37 4.61
CA ALA A 120 0.12 -9.53 5.19
C ALA A 120 0.21 -10.75 4.26
N ALA A 121 -0.05 -10.59 2.98
CA ALA A 121 0.08 -11.66 2.00
C ALA A 121 1.53 -12.15 1.87
N GLY A 122 2.52 -11.25 1.90
CA GLY A 122 3.93 -11.60 1.86
C GLY A 122 4.39 -12.44 3.05
N VAL A 123 3.78 -12.20 4.22
CA VAL A 123 4.06 -12.96 5.45
C VAL A 123 3.33 -14.29 5.47
N MET A 124 2.03 -14.31 5.13
CA MET A 124 1.14 -15.46 5.30
C MET A 124 1.25 -16.48 4.16
N VAL A 125 1.44 -16.02 2.94
CA VAL A 125 1.43 -16.90 1.76
C VAL A 125 2.85 -17.06 1.20
N SER A 126 3.38 -16.04 0.56
CA SER A 126 4.73 -16.04 -0.02
C SER A 126 5.07 -14.65 -0.54
N SER A 127 6.36 -14.31 -0.52
CA SER A 127 6.86 -13.08 -1.13
C SER A 127 6.57 -12.99 -2.64
N THR A 128 6.39 -14.12 -3.32
CA THR A 128 6.07 -14.16 -4.75
C THR A 128 4.67 -13.63 -5.07
N TYR A 129 3.70 -13.90 -4.19
CA TYR A 129 2.29 -13.53 -4.41
C TYR A 129 1.88 -12.21 -3.75
N GLN A 130 2.78 -11.57 -3.02
CA GLN A 130 2.46 -10.34 -2.29
C GLN A 130 1.90 -9.22 -3.20
N GLY A 131 2.41 -9.06 -4.43
CA GLY A 131 1.92 -8.05 -5.37
C GLY A 131 0.54 -8.35 -5.95
N VAL A 132 0.10 -9.61 -5.94
CA VAL A 132 -1.20 -10.02 -6.48
C VAL A 132 -2.34 -9.75 -5.49
N ALA A 133 -2.06 -9.82 -4.20
CA ALA A 133 -3.08 -9.71 -3.15
C ALA A 133 -3.88 -8.40 -3.19
N PRO A 134 -3.30 -7.20 -3.35
CA PRO A 134 -4.05 -5.96 -3.51
C PRO A 134 -4.96 -5.96 -4.74
N ALA A 135 -4.49 -6.52 -5.85
CA ALA A 135 -5.30 -6.60 -7.09
C ALA A 135 -6.50 -7.53 -6.91
N VAL A 136 -6.30 -8.70 -6.28
CA VAL A 136 -7.40 -9.63 -5.94
C VAL A 136 -8.38 -8.97 -4.97
N TYR A 137 -7.90 -8.25 -3.96
CA TYR A 137 -8.77 -7.52 -3.04
C TYR A 137 -9.63 -6.49 -3.77
N ILE A 138 -9.06 -5.68 -4.67
CA ILE A 138 -9.83 -4.71 -5.45
C ILE A 138 -10.84 -5.40 -6.35
N LEU A 139 -10.46 -6.51 -7.01
CA LEU A 139 -11.39 -7.29 -7.81
C LEU A 139 -12.57 -7.80 -6.97
N LEU A 140 -12.31 -8.31 -5.77
CA LEU A 140 -13.38 -8.73 -4.85
C LEU A 140 -14.26 -7.55 -4.43
N CYS A 141 -13.66 -6.38 -4.13
CA CYS A 141 -14.42 -5.18 -3.81
C CYS A 141 -15.34 -4.77 -4.97
N THR A 142 -14.88 -4.80 -6.21
CA THR A 142 -15.70 -4.40 -7.36
C THR A 142 -16.81 -5.42 -7.69
N LEU A 143 -16.57 -6.71 -7.42
CA LEU A 143 -17.57 -7.75 -7.69
C LEU A 143 -18.59 -7.88 -6.56
N PHE A 144 -18.16 -7.79 -5.30
CA PHE A 144 -18.99 -8.14 -4.14
C PHE A 144 -19.06 -7.03 -3.09
N GLY A 145 -18.38 -5.91 -3.31
CA GLY A 145 -18.25 -4.84 -2.33
C GLY A 145 -19.52 -4.00 -2.15
N ARG A 146 -20.52 -4.13 -3.04
CA ARG A 146 -21.81 -3.45 -2.93
C ARG A 146 -22.93 -4.46 -3.01
N ILE A 147 -23.88 -4.36 -2.06
CA ILE A 147 -25.13 -5.11 -2.05
C ILE A 147 -26.25 -4.08 -1.94
N ASP A 148 -27.19 -4.09 -2.88
CA ASP A 148 -28.31 -3.14 -2.93
C ASP A 148 -27.88 -1.66 -2.81
N SER A 149 -26.82 -1.29 -3.53
CA SER A 149 -26.20 0.04 -3.52
C SER A 149 -25.49 0.43 -2.21
N VAL A 150 -25.46 -0.45 -1.21
CA VAL A 150 -24.75 -0.23 0.06
C VAL A 150 -23.36 -0.84 -0.01
N VAL A 151 -22.33 0.00 0.25
CA VAL A 151 -20.94 -0.48 0.33
C VAL A 151 -20.76 -1.31 1.60
N GLN A 152 -20.21 -2.50 1.44
CA GLN A 152 -19.93 -3.39 2.56
C GLN A 152 -18.74 -2.86 3.39
N PRO A 153 -18.70 -3.06 4.72
CA PRO A 153 -17.64 -2.52 5.58
C PRO A 153 -16.22 -2.95 5.18
N TRP A 154 -16.04 -4.16 4.66
CA TRP A 154 -14.75 -4.66 4.21
C TRP A 154 -14.29 -4.06 2.87
N ALA A 155 -15.23 -3.51 2.08
CA ALA A 155 -14.98 -2.83 0.80
C ALA A 155 -14.96 -1.30 0.97
N TRP A 156 -14.65 -0.81 2.16
CA TRP A 156 -14.65 0.61 2.49
C TRP A 156 -13.90 1.54 1.51
N PRO A 157 -12.84 1.10 0.78
CA PRO A 157 -12.20 1.96 -0.21
C PRO A 157 -13.10 2.35 -1.39
N LEU A 158 -14.25 1.67 -1.58
CA LEU A 158 -15.29 2.06 -2.55
C LEU A 158 -16.28 3.09 -1.99
N ALA A 159 -16.27 3.31 -0.67
CA ALA A 159 -17.16 4.26 -0.02
C ALA A 159 -16.53 5.65 0.01
N ASP A 160 -17.37 6.68 -0.08
CA ASP A 160 -16.96 8.05 0.19
C ASP A 160 -16.97 8.26 1.73
N ILE A 161 -15.89 7.83 2.38
CA ILE A 161 -15.74 7.97 3.83
C ILE A 161 -14.93 9.22 4.19
N ASN A 162 -15.10 9.67 5.44
CA ASN A 162 -14.31 10.77 5.96
C ASN A 162 -12.80 10.52 5.77
N PRO A 163 -12.05 11.47 5.19
CA PRO A 163 -10.62 11.35 4.91
C PRO A 163 -9.77 10.98 6.12
N ALA A 164 -10.11 11.52 7.30
CA ALA A 164 -9.42 11.17 8.54
C ALA A 164 -9.66 9.71 8.95
N LEU A 165 -10.87 9.19 8.73
CA LEU A 165 -11.20 7.79 8.99
C LEU A 165 -10.47 6.87 8.00
N SER A 166 -10.41 7.24 6.72
CA SER A 166 -9.63 6.52 5.69
C SER A 166 -8.17 6.41 6.09
N LEU A 167 -7.55 7.51 6.50
CA LEU A 167 -6.16 7.54 6.95
C LEU A 167 -5.96 6.70 8.22
N LEU A 168 -6.89 6.75 9.16
CA LEU A 168 -6.83 5.97 10.40
C LEU A 168 -6.92 4.47 10.11
N LEU A 169 -7.87 4.03 9.29
CA LEU A 169 -8.03 2.62 8.91
C LEU A 169 -6.80 2.11 8.14
N GLY A 170 -6.36 2.83 7.12
CA GLY A 170 -5.18 2.45 6.34
C GLY A 170 -3.91 2.49 7.17
N GLY A 171 -3.72 3.52 7.98
CA GLY A 171 -2.55 3.69 8.83
C GLY A 171 -2.44 2.61 9.90
N THR A 172 -3.52 2.30 10.62
CA THR A 172 -3.53 1.24 11.64
C THR A 172 -3.26 -0.13 11.01
N ALA A 173 -3.89 -0.45 9.89
CA ALA A 173 -3.64 -1.70 9.17
C ALA A 173 -2.18 -1.81 8.71
N PHE A 174 -1.61 -0.73 8.19
CA PHE A 174 -0.21 -0.69 7.75
C PHE A 174 0.76 -0.90 8.92
N VAL A 175 0.53 -0.26 10.07
CA VAL A 175 1.35 -0.45 11.28
C VAL A 175 1.26 -1.89 11.75
N LEU A 176 0.07 -2.49 11.84
CA LEU A 176 -0.12 -3.87 12.24
C LEU A 176 0.58 -4.85 11.28
N ALA A 177 0.44 -4.67 9.98
CA ALA A 177 1.10 -5.52 8.99
C ALA A 177 2.63 -5.37 9.03
N SER A 178 3.13 -4.16 9.26
CA SER A 178 4.57 -3.87 9.40
C SER A 178 5.17 -4.49 10.65
N THR A 179 4.46 -4.45 11.78
CA THR A 179 4.89 -5.12 13.03
C THR A 179 4.88 -6.63 12.89
N LEU A 180 3.88 -7.19 12.20
CA LEU A 180 3.84 -8.61 11.89
C LEU A 180 5.03 -9.04 11.03
N LEU A 181 5.34 -8.27 9.99
CA LEU A 181 6.50 -8.52 9.13
C LEU A 181 7.81 -8.50 9.93
N ALA A 182 7.97 -7.53 10.83
CA ALA A 182 9.14 -7.43 11.69
C ALA A 182 9.23 -8.62 12.67
N ALA A 183 8.12 -9.03 13.29
CA ALA A 183 8.06 -10.12 14.25
C ALA A 183 8.42 -11.48 13.60
N VAL A 184 7.89 -11.77 12.41
CA VAL A 184 8.19 -13.01 11.68
C VAL A 184 9.66 -13.06 11.24
N GLY A 185 10.24 -11.91 10.85
CA GLY A 185 11.67 -11.80 10.58
C GLY A 185 12.54 -12.15 11.80
N LEU A 186 12.10 -11.79 13.00
CA LEU A 186 12.78 -12.10 14.26
C LEU A 186 12.69 -13.60 14.62
N HIS A 187 11.54 -14.22 14.43
CA HIS A 187 11.31 -15.61 14.83
C HIS A 187 12.11 -16.62 13.98
N ARG A 188 12.26 -16.33 12.68
CA ARG A 188 13.08 -17.16 11.78
C ARG A 188 14.59 -17.09 12.08
N SER A 189 15.06 -16.06 12.77
CA SER A 189 16.48 -15.92 13.16
C SER A 189 16.86 -16.68 14.45
N THR A 190 15.88 -17.08 15.28
CA THR A 190 16.12 -17.81 16.53
C THR A 190 16.03 -19.33 16.38
N SER A 191 15.56 -19.82 15.23
CA SER A 191 15.39 -21.25 14.94
C SER A 191 16.53 -21.87 14.12
N THR A 192 17.61 -21.12 13.85
CA THR A 192 18.85 -21.55 13.18
C THR A 192 20.02 -21.46 14.12
#